data_70e3013cd46bae905092ba8358ce6c99
#
_entry.id   70e3013cd46bae905092ba8358ce6c99
#
_cell.length_a   1.000
_cell.length_b   1.000
_cell.length_c   1.000
_cell.angle_alpha   90.00
_cell.angle_beta   90.00
_cell.angle_gamma   90.00
#
_symmetry.space_group_name_H-M   'P 1'
#
loop_
_entity.id
_entity.type
_entity.pdbx_description
1 polymer ?
#
loop_
_entity_poly.entity_id
_entity_poly.type
_entity_poly.pdbx_seq_one_letter_code
_entity_poly.pdbx_strand_id
1 'polypeptide(L)'
;MSTGFGGVPDLLEARNLVKDFQLRSGWHRSVLHAVKDANFRLTPGATLALVGESGSGKSTIARMLAKIETPSSGGIYLDGRPSPNGGPGLAWYRKHVQMVFQDPFASLNPFHTVLHHVERPIRLHHPRLADAEVRSRALGWLERVQLTPAESYAQRRPHELSGGQRQRVAIARALAPGARFIVADEPVSMLDVSIRLGVLNLLADLQREERLAVLYITHDLATARHFSDEILVMYHGDIVERGPSDRVILDPQHEYTRTLLDAAADPDRLGQLRDEVRRNG
;
A
#
# COMPACT_ATOMS: atom_id res chain seq x y z
N MET A 1 27.72 11.48 -14.39
CA MET A 1 26.96 10.36 -14.99
C MET A 1 25.47 10.65 -14.79
N SER A 2 24.75 10.96 -15.86
CA SER A 2 23.31 11.21 -15.80
C SER A 2 22.63 9.92 -15.33
N THR A 3 21.99 9.96 -14.17
CA THR A 3 21.10 8.88 -13.72
C THR A 3 19.98 8.81 -14.73
N GLY A 4 19.90 7.75 -15.52
CA GLY A 4 18.94 7.59 -16.62
C GLY A 4 17.45 7.49 -16.19
N PHE A 5 17.11 8.03 -15.02
CA PHE A 5 15.79 8.18 -14.47
C PHE A 5 15.38 9.65 -14.57
N GLY A 6 14.81 10.07 -15.68
CA GLY A 6 14.48 11.49 -15.94
C GLY A 6 13.00 11.78 -16.20
N GLY A 7 12.19 10.75 -16.43
CA GLY A 7 10.75 10.87 -16.69
C GLY A 7 9.88 10.48 -15.49
N VAL A 8 8.58 10.67 -15.62
CA VAL A 8 7.56 10.10 -14.72
C VAL A 8 7.37 8.63 -15.15
N PRO A 9 7.54 7.64 -14.26
CA PRO A 9 7.42 6.24 -14.65
C PRO A 9 5.96 5.84 -14.88
N ASP A 10 5.75 4.98 -15.88
CA ASP A 10 4.42 4.50 -16.28
C ASP A 10 4.18 3.01 -16.02
N LEU A 11 5.19 2.28 -15.55
CA LEU A 11 5.05 0.85 -15.21
C LEU A 11 5.94 0.48 -14.04
N LEU A 12 5.35 -0.14 -13.02
CA LEU A 12 6.09 -0.81 -11.96
C LEU A 12 5.85 -2.32 -12.06
N GLU A 13 6.93 -3.10 -12.04
CA GLU A 13 6.86 -4.55 -12.12
C GLU A 13 7.61 -5.18 -10.94
N ALA A 14 7.00 -6.19 -10.34
CA ALA A 14 7.66 -7.17 -9.50
C ALA A 14 7.95 -8.40 -10.37
N ARG A 15 9.22 -8.83 -10.43
CA ARG A 15 9.64 -10.00 -11.23
C ARG A 15 10.37 -10.99 -10.35
N ASN A 16 9.80 -12.20 -10.21
CA ASN A 16 10.31 -13.31 -9.41
C ASN A 16 10.73 -12.87 -8.00
N LEU A 17 9.87 -12.04 -7.37
CA LEU A 17 10.18 -11.39 -6.11
C LEU A 17 10.12 -12.41 -4.98
N VAL A 18 11.23 -12.60 -4.27
CA VAL A 18 11.38 -13.54 -3.15
C VAL A 18 11.82 -12.82 -1.89
N LYS A 19 11.28 -13.23 -0.74
CA LYS A 19 11.76 -12.79 0.56
C LYS A 19 11.80 -13.92 1.57
N ASP A 20 12.98 -14.19 2.06
CA ASP A 20 13.27 -15.12 3.13
C ASP A 20 13.73 -14.38 4.38
N PHE A 21 13.19 -14.75 5.53
CA PHE A 21 13.66 -14.27 6.82
C PHE A 21 14.37 -15.38 7.58
N GLN A 22 15.58 -15.09 8.03
CA GLN A 22 16.34 -15.98 8.91
C GLN A 22 15.82 -15.85 10.34
N LEU A 23 15.18 -16.88 10.85
CA LEU A 23 14.71 -16.93 12.23
C LEU A 23 15.74 -17.64 13.10
N ARG A 24 16.01 -17.09 14.28
CA ARG A 24 16.88 -17.70 15.30
C ARG A 24 16.06 -17.90 16.56
N SER A 25 15.94 -19.15 17.00
CA SER A 25 15.35 -19.51 18.30
C SER A 25 16.39 -20.32 19.08
N GLY A 26 17.14 -19.65 19.93
CA GLY A 26 18.28 -20.27 20.60
C GLY A 26 19.34 -20.78 19.61
N TRP A 27 19.64 -22.07 19.63
CA TRP A 27 20.59 -22.75 18.73
C TRP A 27 20.00 -23.18 17.39
N HIS A 28 18.67 -23.14 17.25
CA HIS A 28 18.00 -23.51 16.01
C HIS A 28 17.92 -22.33 15.05
N ARG A 29 18.25 -22.59 13.78
CA ARG A 29 18.05 -21.67 12.67
C ARG A 29 16.98 -22.24 11.77
N SER A 30 15.98 -21.44 11.44
CA SER A 30 14.96 -21.75 10.46
C SER A 30 14.82 -20.62 9.46
N VAL A 31 14.26 -20.90 8.30
CA VAL A 31 13.99 -19.90 7.26
C VAL A 31 12.48 -19.80 7.11
N LEU A 32 11.98 -18.58 7.22
CA LEU A 32 10.59 -18.27 6.90
C LEU A 32 10.55 -17.73 5.46
N HIS A 33 9.95 -18.51 4.55
CA HIS A 33 9.70 -18.11 3.16
C HIS A 33 8.47 -17.21 3.10
N ALA A 34 8.64 -15.90 3.33
CA ALA A 34 7.53 -14.96 3.41
C ALA A 34 6.94 -14.62 2.04
N VAL A 35 7.77 -14.60 0.99
CA VAL A 35 7.38 -14.44 -0.42
C VAL A 35 8.24 -15.38 -1.25
N LYS A 36 7.63 -16.26 -2.06
CA LYS A 36 8.36 -17.31 -2.78
C LYS A 36 8.61 -16.97 -4.25
N ASP A 37 7.62 -16.42 -4.95
CA ASP A 37 7.75 -16.01 -6.36
C ASP A 37 6.61 -15.06 -6.74
N ALA A 38 6.72 -13.78 -6.35
CA ALA A 38 5.68 -12.82 -6.69
C ALA A 38 5.99 -12.12 -8.01
N ASN A 39 5.04 -12.23 -8.95
CA ASN A 39 5.10 -11.62 -10.28
C ASN A 39 3.83 -10.83 -10.54
N PHE A 40 3.91 -9.49 -10.69
CA PHE A 40 2.78 -8.63 -11.02
C PHE A 40 3.23 -7.28 -11.59
N ARG A 41 2.25 -6.52 -12.11
CA ARG A 41 2.47 -5.21 -12.70
C ARG A 41 1.48 -4.20 -12.11
N LEU A 42 1.94 -2.98 -11.92
CA LEU A 42 1.11 -1.84 -11.57
C LEU A 42 1.18 -0.81 -12.70
N THR A 43 0.03 -0.49 -13.28
CA THR A 43 -0.10 0.45 -14.39
C THR A 43 -0.92 1.66 -13.96
N PRO A 44 -0.55 2.90 -14.38
CA PRO A 44 -1.31 4.09 -14.04
C PRO A 44 -2.77 4.00 -14.47
N GLY A 45 -3.65 4.43 -13.58
CA GLY A 45 -5.09 4.40 -13.78
C GLY A 45 -5.74 3.06 -13.44
N ALA A 46 -4.97 2.08 -12.93
CA ALA A 46 -5.50 0.79 -12.50
C ALA A 46 -5.23 0.51 -11.02
N THR A 47 -6.12 -0.24 -10.40
CA THR A 47 -5.98 -0.76 -9.04
C THR A 47 -5.86 -2.28 -9.07
N LEU A 48 -4.76 -2.79 -8.52
CA LEU A 48 -4.51 -4.21 -8.30
C LEU A 48 -4.73 -4.53 -6.83
N ALA A 49 -5.64 -5.43 -6.49
CA ALA A 49 -5.77 -5.91 -5.12
C ALA A 49 -4.83 -7.10 -4.85
N LEU A 50 -4.26 -7.15 -3.65
CA LEU A 50 -3.53 -8.29 -3.12
C LEU A 50 -4.26 -8.76 -1.85
N VAL A 51 -4.92 -9.91 -1.93
CA VAL A 51 -5.76 -10.45 -0.87
C VAL A 51 -5.21 -11.75 -0.30
N GLY A 52 -5.58 -12.09 0.92
CA GLY A 52 -5.16 -13.32 1.60
C GLY A 52 -5.18 -13.14 3.12
N GLU A 53 -4.98 -14.21 3.87
CA GLU A 53 -4.94 -14.19 5.33
C GLU A 53 -3.75 -13.40 5.91
N SER A 54 -3.84 -13.07 7.20
CA SER A 54 -2.71 -12.49 7.94
C SER A 54 -1.53 -13.47 7.93
N GLY A 55 -0.33 -12.94 7.64
CA GLY A 55 0.88 -13.77 7.54
C GLY A 55 1.13 -14.39 6.17
N SER A 56 0.25 -14.22 5.16
CA SER A 56 0.48 -14.78 3.82
C SER A 56 1.63 -14.13 3.04
N GLY A 57 2.17 -12.98 3.49
CA GLY A 57 3.31 -12.28 2.85
C GLY A 57 2.98 -10.93 2.22
N LYS A 58 1.72 -10.47 2.23
CA LYS A 58 1.25 -9.23 1.59
C LYS A 58 2.00 -7.98 2.04
N SER A 59 2.08 -7.74 3.35
CA SER A 59 2.82 -6.59 3.89
C SER A 59 4.33 -6.68 3.64
N THR A 60 4.87 -7.89 3.45
CA THR A 60 6.26 -8.08 3.03
C THR A 60 6.46 -7.56 1.60
N ILE A 61 5.54 -7.87 0.67
CA ILE A 61 5.53 -7.30 -0.68
C ILE A 61 5.44 -5.78 -0.61
N ALA A 62 4.50 -5.22 0.19
CA ALA A 62 4.37 -3.78 0.38
C ALA A 62 5.68 -3.11 0.81
N ARG A 63 6.34 -3.68 1.81
CA ARG A 63 7.63 -3.17 2.34
C ARG A 63 8.76 -3.28 1.32
N MET A 64 8.80 -4.33 0.51
CA MET A 64 9.77 -4.45 -0.58
C MET A 64 9.55 -3.39 -1.65
N LEU A 65 8.31 -3.15 -2.07
CA LEU A 65 7.97 -2.09 -3.01
C LEU A 65 8.31 -0.70 -2.47
N ALA A 66 8.06 -0.44 -1.19
CA ALA A 66 8.42 0.82 -0.54
C ALA A 66 9.94 0.97 -0.25
N LYS A 67 10.77 -0.03 -0.62
CA LYS A 67 12.21 -0.07 -0.30
C LYS A 67 12.51 0.06 1.20
N ILE A 68 11.64 -0.52 2.03
CA ILE A 68 11.83 -0.71 3.46
C ILE A 68 12.51 -2.05 3.71
N GLU A 69 12.13 -3.07 2.92
CA GLU A 69 12.73 -4.39 2.90
C GLU A 69 13.46 -4.64 1.59
N THR A 70 14.58 -5.38 1.66
CA THR A 70 15.31 -5.82 0.46
C THR A 70 14.87 -7.22 0.08
N PRO A 71 14.54 -7.50 -1.19
CA PRO A 71 14.27 -8.85 -1.67
C PRO A 71 15.47 -9.78 -1.43
N SER A 72 15.21 -11.07 -1.18
CA SER A 72 16.25 -12.12 -1.14
C SER A 72 16.71 -12.50 -2.55
N SER A 73 15.78 -12.51 -3.51
CA SER A 73 16.07 -12.64 -4.95
C SER A 73 14.94 -12.02 -5.78
N GLY A 74 15.09 -12.01 -7.11
CA GLY A 74 14.19 -11.29 -8.01
C GLY A 74 14.40 -9.79 -7.94
N GLY A 75 13.42 -9.00 -8.39
CA GLY A 75 13.60 -7.55 -8.44
C GLY A 75 12.34 -6.75 -8.73
N ILE A 76 12.47 -5.46 -8.46
CA ILE A 76 11.46 -4.44 -8.77
C ILE A 76 12.00 -3.60 -9.92
N TYR A 77 11.17 -3.34 -10.92
CA TYR A 77 11.51 -2.62 -12.14
C TYR A 77 10.55 -1.45 -12.34
N LEU A 78 11.08 -0.35 -12.87
CA LEU A 78 10.30 0.78 -13.36
C LEU A 78 10.61 0.97 -14.84
N ASP A 79 9.57 0.92 -15.69
CA ASP A 79 9.68 0.99 -17.14
C ASP A 79 10.74 0.02 -17.70
N GLY A 80 10.71 -1.22 -17.19
CA GLY A 80 11.62 -2.29 -17.57
C GLY A 80 13.06 -2.17 -17.04
N ARG A 81 13.40 -1.11 -16.29
CA ARG A 81 14.73 -0.90 -15.69
C ARG A 81 14.73 -1.30 -14.21
N PRO A 82 15.76 -1.95 -13.71
CA PRO A 82 15.90 -2.26 -12.29
C PRO A 82 15.75 -1.01 -11.43
N SER A 83 14.91 -1.10 -10.40
CA SER A 83 14.70 0.02 -9.47
C SER A 83 15.98 0.29 -8.67
N PRO A 84 16.35 1.57 -8.47
CA PRO A 84 17.56 1.92 -7.76
C PRO A 84 17.48 1.56 -6.26
N ASN A 85 18.61 1.14 -5.69
CA ASN A 85 18.71 0.77 -4.27
C ASN A 85 19.52 1.79 -3.44
N GLY A 86 19.96 2.90 -4.02
CA GLY A 86 20.76 3.91 -3.30
C GLY A 86 20.89 5.23 -4.05
N GLY A 87 21.50 6.21 -3.37
CA GLY A 87 21.82 7.52 -3.93
C GLY A 87 20.62 8.33 -4.43
N PRO A 88 20.85 9.27 -5.37
CA PRO A 88 19.79 10.10 -5.94
C PRO A 88 18.68 9.30 -6.64
N GLY A 89 19.02 8.13 -7.19
CA GLY A 89 18.04 7.24 -7.81
C GLY A 89 17.01 6.71 -6.81
N LEU A 90 17.43 6.35 -5.59
CA LEU A 90 16.49 5.92 -4.55
C LEU A 90 15.56 7.06 -4.10
N ALA A 91 16.06 8.29 -4.03
CA ALA A 91 15.23 9.46 -3.74
C ALA A 91 14.18 9.69 -4.85
N TRP A 92 14.60 9.54 -6.12
CA TRP A 92 13.68 9.59 -7.27
C TRP A 92 12.65 8.46 -7.21
N TYR A 93 13.06 7.21 -6.91
CA TYR A 93 12.14 6.08 -6.74
C TYR A 93 11.09 6.37 -5.65
N ARG A 94 11.56 6.78 -4.46
CA ARG A 94 10.71 7.10 -3.31
C ARG A 94 9.78 8.29 -3.54
N LYS A 95 10.10 9.19 -4.46
CA LYS A 95 9.17 10.24 -4.89
C LYS A 95 7.95 9.64 -5.58
N HIS A 96 8.16 8.64 -6.44
CA HIS A 96 7.12 8.09 -7.30
C HIS A 96 6.39 6.89 -6.70
N VAL A 97 7.03 6.13 -5.81
CA VAL A 97 6.44 4.98 -5.12
C VAL A 97 6.29 5.30 -3.64
N GLN A 98 5.06 5.46 -3.21
CA GLN A 98 4.72 5.83 -1.84
C GLN A 98 3.82 4.79 -1.19
N MET A 99 3.82 4.76 0.15
CA MET A 99 3.06 3.79 0.93
C MET A 99 2.09 4.48 1.88
N VAL A 100 0.86 4.00 1.92
CA VAL A 100 -0.13 4.31 2.95
C VAL A 100 -0.15 3.11 3.91
N PHE A 101 0.22 3.35 5.16
CA PHE A 101 0.37 2.31 6.18
C PHE A 101 -0.98 1.94 6.81
N GLN A 102 -1.05 0.73 7.33
CA GLN A 102 -2.19 0.16 8.04
C GLN A 102 -2.60 0.99 9.26
N ASP A 103 -1.62 1.44 10.05
CA ASP A 103 -1.84 2.21 11.27
C ASP A 103 -1.57 3.70 11.04
N PRO A 104 -2.62 4.53 10.89
CA PRO A 104 -2.47 5.97 10.75
C PRO A 104 -2.01 6.63 12.06
N PHE A 105 -2.23 5.98 13.23
CA PHE A 105 -1.81 6.51 14.52
C PHE A 105 -0.29 6.41 14.68
N ALA A 106 0.30 5.25 14.38
CA ALA A 106 1.74 5.05 14.42
C ALA A 106 2.48 5.77 13.28
N SER A 107 1.81 6.03 12.16
CA SER A 107 2.44 6.63 10.98
C SER A 107 2.64 8.15 11.06
N LEU A 108 1.90 8.85 11.94
CA LEU A 108 1.96 10.30 12.11
C LEU A 108 2.60 10.65 13.46
N ASN A 109 3.71 11.38 13.44
CA ASN A 109 4.36 11.86 14.66
C ASN A 109 3.44 12.84 15.42
N PRO A 110 3.02 12.55 16.67
CA PRO A 110 2.05 13.37 17.41
C PRO A 110 2.57 14.78 17.78
N PHE A 111 3.89 15.00 17.71
CA PHE A 111 4.51 16.29 18.05
C PHE A 111 4.46 17.30 16.90
N HIS A 112 4.15 16.87 15.67
CA HIS A 112 4.07 17.75 14.52
C HIS A 112 2.62 18.03 14.12
N THR A 113 2.40 19.19 13.49
CA THR A 113 1.09 19.55 12.94
C THR A 113 0.75 18.74 11.68
N VAL A 114 -0.52 18.70 11.33
CA VAL A 114 -1.00 18.11 10.07
C VAL A 114 -0.29 18.72 8.88
N LEU A 115 -0.17 20.05 8.84
CA LEU A 115 0.54 20.76 7.77
C LEU A 115 1.98 20.27 7.63
N HIS A 116 2.72 20.13 8.74
CA HIS A 116 4.10 19.64 8.72
C HIS A 116 4.22 18.25 8.05
N HIS A 117 3.27 17.35 8.34
CA HIS A 117 3.28 16.01 7.75
C HIS A 117 3.13 16.02 6.23
N VAL A 118 2.40 17.00 5.67
CA VAL A 118 2.19 17.11 4.21
C VAL A 118 3.29 17.96 3.57
N GLU A 119 3.78 19.04 4.20
CA GLU A 119 4.88 19.87 3.70
C GLU A 119 6.21 19.11 3.63
N ARG A 120 6.50 18.27 4.64
CA ARG A 120 7.80 17.61 4.75
C ARG A 120 8.15 16.78 3.51
N PRO A 121 7.31 15.88 2.97
CA PRO A 121 7.61 15.16 1.73
C PRO A 121 7.69 16.09 0.50
N ILE A 122 6.91 17.17 0.42
CA ILE A 122 7.03 18.15 -0.65
C ILE A 122 8.44 18.77 -0.63
N ARG A 123 8.90 19.29 0.52
CA ARG A 123 10.24 19.88 0.66
C ARG A 123 11.36 18.89 0.32
N LEU A 124 11.21 17.62 0.76
CA LEU A 124 12.21 16.60 0.53
C LEU A 124 12.40 16.30 -0.96
N HIS A 125 11.31 16.24 -1.71
CA HIS A 125 11.33 15.85 -3.12
C HIS A 125 11.33 17.02 -4.09
N HIS A 126 11.07 18.24 -3.60
CA HIS A 126 11.09 19.49 -4.36
C HIS A 126 11.89 20.58 -3.65
N PRO A 127 13.20 20.41 -3.43
CA PRO A 127 14.00 21.28 -2.56
C PRO A 127 14.17 22.72 -3.09
N ARG A 128 13.75 22.99 -4.32
CA ARG A 128 13.84 24.32 -4.95
C ARG A 128 12.55 25.16 -4.82
N LEU A 129 11.49 24.57 -4.26
CA LEU A 129 10.24 25.30 -4.08
C LEU A 129 10.36 26.33 -2.95
N ALA A 130 9.79 27.50 -3.16
CA ALA A 130 9.66 28.50 -2.10
C ALA A 130 8.70 28.03 -0.99
N ASP A 131 8.89 28.50 0.24
CA ASP A 131 8.08 28.09 1.39
C ASP A 131 6.58 28.36 1.19
N ALA A 132 6.24 29.50 0.59
CA ALA A 132 4.85 29.83 0.27
C ALA A 132 4.21 28.82 -0.70
N GLU A 133 4.99 28.35 -1.68
CA GLU A 133 4.51 27.36 -2.66
C GLU A 133 4.35 25.97 -2.02
N VAL A 134 5.30 25.57 -1.17
CA VAL A 134 5.20 24.31 -0.40
C VAL A 134 3.93 24.32 0.45
N ARG A 135 3.68 25.44 1.18
CA ARG A 135 2.50 25.60 2.00
C ARG A 135 1.21 25.54 1.17
N SER A 136 1.16 26.26 0.06
CA SER A 136 -0.01 26.27 -0.84
C SER A 136 -0.33 24.88 -1.37
N ARG A 137 0.69 24.14 -1.82
CA ARG A 137 0.52 22.74 -2.27
C ARG A 137 0.04 21.82 -1.16
N ALA A 138 0.57 22.00 0.05
CA ALA A 138 0.16 21.19 1.21
C ALA A 138 -1.30 21.44 1.60
N LEU A 139 -1.74 22.69 1.61
CA LEU A 139 -3.14 23.04 1.86
C LEU A 139 -4.06 22.48 0.77
N GLY A 140 -3.66 22.62 -0.51
CA GLY A 140 -4.40 22.02 -1.62
C GLY A 140 -4.56 20.50 -1.50
N TRP A 141 -3.55 19.78 -1.00
CA TRP A 141 -3.70 18.34 -0.71
C TRP A 141 -4.65 18.06 0.44
N LEU A 142 -4.67 18.91 1.51
CA LEU A 142 -5.63 18.75 2.60
C LEU A 142 -7.07 18.93 2.10
N GLU A 143 -7.34 19.89 1.23
CA GLU A 143 -8.66 20.07 0.59
C GLU A 143 -9.04 18.86 -0.25
N ARG A 144 -8.13 18.38 -1.09
CA ARG A 144 -8.35 17.21 -1.96
C ARG A 144 -8.66 15.93 -1.19
N VAL A 145 -8.09 15.76 0.00
CA VAL A 145 -8.47 14.66 0.89
C VAL A 145 -9.68 15.00 1.77
N GLN A 146 -10.45 16.04 1.40
CA GLN A 146 -11.68 16.46 2.07
C GLN A 146 -11.49 16.84 3.56
N LEU A 147 -10.36 17.44 3.89
CA LEU A 147 -10.11 18.09 5.19
C LEU A 147 -10.31 19.58 5.04
N THR A 148 -11.58 20.02 5.03
CA THR A 148 -12.00 21.40 4.76
C THR A 148 -12.64 22.04 5.98
N PRO A 149 -12.34 23.35 6.28
CA PRO A 149 -11.36 24.18 5.59
C PRO A 149 -9.92 23.77 5.93
N ALA A 150 -9.05 23.72 4.91
CA ALA A 150 -7.68 23.18 5.05
C ALA A 150 -6.86 23.88 6.14
N GLU A 151 -6.96 25.21 6.25
CA GLU A 151 -6.24 26.00 7.24
C GLU A 151 -6.57 25.62 8.68
N SER A 152 -7.83 25.26 8.95
CA SER A 152 -8.27 24.80 10.28
C SER A 152 -7.63 23.47 10.65
N TYR A 153 -7.55 22.53 9.68
CA TYR A 153 -6.89 21.24 9.90
C TYR A 153 -5.37 21.33 9.93
N ALA A 154 -4.79 22.25 9.17
CA ALA A 154 -3.35 22.44 9.04
C ALA A 154 -2.64 22.64 10.39
N GLN A 155 -3.27 23.35 11.32
CA GLN A 155 -2.72 23.69 12.63
C GLN A 155 -2.93 22.57 13.67
N ARG A 156 -3.84 21.64 13.42
CA ARG A 156 -4.14 20.53 14.36
C ARG A 156 -2.98 19.54 14.41
N ARG A 157 -2.94 18.82 15.53
CA ARG A 157 -2.04 17.68 15.72
C ARG A 157 -2.79 16.35 15.48
N PRO A 158 -2.10 15.24 15.19
CA PRO A 158 -2.74 13.97 14.93
C PRO A 158 -3.72 13.52 16.02
N HIS A 159 -3.44 13.76 17.30
CA HIS A 159 -4.33 13.37 18.40
C HIS A 159 -5.65 14.13 18.45
N GLU A 160 -5.77 15.26 17.76
CA GLU A 160 -6.99 16.08 17.66
C GLU A 160 -7.89 15.64 16.49
N LEU A 161 -7.49 14.59 15.76
CA LEU A 161 -8.18 14.07 14.58
C LEU A 161 -8.86 12.73 14.87
N SER A 162 -9.99 12.48 14.22
CA SER A 162 -10.58 11.13 14.16
C SER A 162 -9.69 10.15 13.37
N GLY A 163 -9.93 8.84 13.50
CA GLY A 163 -9.20 7.82 12.75
C GLY A 163 -9.25 8.04 11.24
N GLY A 164 -10.44 8.31 10.69
CA GLY A 164 -10.61 8.60 9.26
C GLY A 164 -9.92 9.90 8.81
N GLN A 165 -9.92 10.95 9.64
CA GLN A 165 -9.20 12.19 9.35
C GLN A 165 -7.68 11.96 9.34
N ARG A 166 -7.14 11.16 10.27
CA ARG A 166 -5.72 10.77 10.27
C ARG A 166 -5.35 9.99 9.01
N GLN A 167 -6.21 9.08 8.59
CA GLN A 167 -5.98 8.31 7.36
C GLN A 167 -5.97 9.22 6.13
N ARG A 168 -6.87 10.20 6.06
CA ARG A 168 -6.86 11.23 5.00
C ARG A 168 -5.57 12.04 4.99
N VAL A 169 -5.04 12.42 6.16
CA VAL A 169 -3.70 13.06 6.27
C VAL A 169 -2.59 12.13 5.78
N ALA A 170 -2.64 10.83 6.11
CA ALA A 170 -1.65 9.86 5.65
C ALA A 170 -1.69 9.68 4.12
N ILE A 171 -2.89 9.70 3.51
CA ILE A 171 -3.06 9.70 2.04
C ILE A 171 -2.50 10.99 1.43
N ALA A 172 -2.85 12.16 1.97
CA ALA A 172 -2.30 13.44 1.50
C ALA A 172 -0.77 13.46 1.55
N ARG A 173 -0.19 12.99 2.66
CA ARG A 173 1.27 12.88 2.84
C ARG A 173 1.92 11.99 1.77
N ALA A 174 1.29 10.87 1.43
CA ALA A 174 1.79 9.95 0.42
C ALA A 174 1.73 10.55 -1.00
N LEU A 175 0.68 11.32 -1.31
CA LEU A 175 0.49 11.90 -2.63
C LEU A 175 1.25 13.22 -2.85
N ALA A 176 1.49 13.96 -1.79
CA ALA A 176 2.09 15.30 -1.83
C ALA A 176 3.44 15.41 -2.58
N PRO A 177 4.34 14.41 -2.59
CA PRO A 177 5.58 14.47 -3.36
C PRO A 177 5.37 14.31 -4.88
N GLY A 178 4.17 13.96 -5.35
CA GLY A 178 3.87 13.64 -6.74
C GLY A 178 4.03 12.14 -7.04
N ALA A 179 3.52 11.29 -6.14
CA ALA A 179 3.51 9.85 -6.32
C ALA A 179 2.73 9.42 -7.56
N ARG A 180 3.18 8.33 -8.19
CA ARG A 180 2.52 7.67 -9.32
C ARG A 180 2.02 6.27 -8.95
N PHE A 181 2.69 5.65 -7.98
CA PHE A 181 2.39 4.32 -7.47
C PHE A 181 2.12 4.43 -5.97
N ILE A 182 0.96 3.96 -5.55
CA ILE A 182 0.55 3.91 -4.15
C ILE A 182 0.44 2.45 -3.72
N VAL A 183 1.16 2.10 -2.68
CA VAL A 183 1.01 0.82 -1.97
C VAL A 183 0.16 1.10 -0.72
N ALA A 184 -1.10 0.72 -0.76
CA ALA A 184 -2.04 0.89 0.34
C ALA A 184 -2.15 -0.42 1.13
N ASP A 185 -1.40 -0.52 2.24
CA ASP A 185 -1.37 -1.72 3.09
C ASP A 185 -2.46 -1.64 4.16
N GLU A 186 -3.55 -2.35 3.94
CA GLU A 186 -4.75 -2.38 4.80
C GLU A 186 -5.23 -0.98 5.25
N PRO A 187 -5.42 -0.02 4.33
CA PRO A 187 -5.54 1.40 4.66
C PRO A 187 -6.79 1.77 5.48
N VAL A 188 -7.71 0.84 5.67
CA VAL A 188 -8.97 1.08 6.39
C VAL A 188 -9.27 0.06 7.49
N SER A 189 -8.36 -0.90 7.74
CA SER A 189 -8.60 -2.00 8.68
C SER A 189 -8.84 -1.53 10.13
N MET A 190 -8.21 -0.42 10.54
CA MET A 190 -8.35 0.17 11.87
C MET A 190 -9.47 1.22 12.00
N LEU A 191 -10.29 1.37 10.97
CA LEU A 191 -11.39 2.34 10.95
C LEU A 191 -12.75 1.67 11.19
N ASP A 192 -13.67 2.42 11.76
CA ASP A 192 -15.07 2.01 11.88
C ASP A 192 -15.68 1.74 10.50
N VAL A 193 -16.60 0.78 10.43
CA VAL A 193 -17.22 0.34 9.17
C VAL A 193 -17.83 1.51 8.39
N SER A 194 -18.50 2.44 9.06
CA SER A 194 -19.12 3.63 8.44
C SER A 194 -18.10 4.59 7.80
N ILE A 195 -16.87 4.62 8.31
CA ILE A 195 -15.81 5.52 7.82
C ILE A 195 -15.00 4.87 6.71
N ARG A 196 -14.87 3.52 6.70
CA ARG A 196 -14.07 2.77 5.72
C ARG A 196 -14.43 3.12 4.29
N LEU A 197 -15.72 3.04 3.96
CA LEU A 197 -16.20 3.30 2.60
C LEU A 197 -15.87 4.72 2.13
N GLY A 198 -16.01 5.72 3.01
CA GLY A 198 -15.67 7.10 2.69
C GLY A 198 -14.19 7.32 2.38
N VAL A 199 -13.28 6.60 3.07
CA VAL A 199 -11.83 6.67 2.81
C VAL A 199 -11.46 5.91 1.53
N LEU A 200 -12.10 4.78 1.28
CA LEU A 200 -11.87 3.99 0.05
C LEU A 200 -12.39 4.74 -1.18
N ASN A 201 -13.58 5.34 -1.12
CA ASN A 201 -14.11 6.17 -2.20
C ASN A 201 -13.18 7.35 -2.50
N LEU A 202 -12.69 8.05 -1.47
CA LEU A 202 -11.69 9.10 -1.64
C LEU A 202 -10.44 8.59 -2.36
N LEU A 203 -9.92 7.42 -1.98
CA LEU A 203 -8.73 6.84 -2.63
C LEU A 203 -9.01 6.49 -4.09
N ALA A 204 -10.21 5.98 -4.41
CA ALA A 204 -10.64 5.68 -5.78
C ALA A 204 -10.80 6.96 -6.63
N ASP A 205 -11.35 8.04 -6.05
CA ASP A 205 -11.46 9.32 -6.73
C ASP A 205 -10.07 9.89 -7.06
N LEU A 206 -9.16 9.91 -6.07
CA LEU A 206 -7.79 10.36 -6.27
C LEU A 206 -7.02 9.47 -7.25
N GLN A 207 -7.26 8.16 -7.27
CA GLN A 207 -6.68 7.22 -8.22
C GLN A 207 -7.06 7.60 -9.65
N ARG A 208 -8.34 7.92 -9.90
CA ARG A 208 -8.83 8.33 -11.23
C ARG A 208 -8.31 9.70 -11.64
N GLU A 209 -8.42 10.70 -10.76
CA GLU A 209 -8.00 12.08 -11.02
C GLU A 209 -6.50 12.19 -11.32
N GLU A 210 -5.66 11.56 -10.53
CA GLU A 210 -4.20 11.60 -10.65
C GLU A 210 -3.64 10.47 -11.54
N ARG A 211 -4.52 9.57 -12.04
CA ARG A 211 -4.13 8.37 -12.79
C ARG A 211 -3.09 7.55 -12.04
N LEU A 212 -3.31 7.32 -10.75
CA LEU A 212 -2.40 6.55 -9.93
C LEU A 212 -2.47 5.07 -10.31
N ALA A 213 -1.35 4.36 -10.15
CA ALA A 213 -1.33 2.91 -10.06
C ALA A 213 -1.41 2.52 -8.57
N VAL A 214 -2.42 1.76 -8.18
CA VAL A 214 -2.64 1.41 -6.76
C VAL A 214 -2.46 -0.08 -6.55
N LEU A 215 -1.60 -0.48 -5.61
CA LEU A 215 -1.63 -1.81 -5.01
C LEU A 215 -2.45 -1.72 -3.72
N TYR A 216 -3.65 -2.26 -3.74
CA TYR A 216 -4.56 -2.30 -2.59
C TYR A 216 -4.44 -3.63 -1.86
N ILE A 217 -3.84 -3.62 -0.67
CA ILE A 217 -3.68 -4.81 0.16
C ILE A 217 -4.80 -4.86 1.19
N THR A 218 -5.51 -5.98 1.23
CA THR A 218 -6.61 -6.19 2.19
C THR A 218 -6.81 -7.69 2.45
N HIS A 219 -7.50 -8.00 3.54
CA HIS A 219 -8.06 -9.34 3.79
C HIS A 219 -9.57 -9.39 3.48
N ASP A 220 -10.18 -8.26 3.11
CA ASP A 220 -11.60 -8.14 2.79
C ASP A 220 -11.84 -8.21 1.28
N LEU A 221 -12.36 -9.36 0.84
CA LEU A 221 -12.65 -9.64 -0.57
C LEU A 221 -13.78 -8.77 -1.13
N ALA A 222 -14.75 -8.35 -0.31
CA ALA A 222 -15.84 -7.51 -0.78
C ALA A 222 -15.31 -6.12 -1.15
N THR A 223 -14.45 -5.52 -0.32
CA THR A 223 -13.80 -4.26 -0.65
C THR A 223 -12.82 -4.41 -1.81
N ALA A 224 -12.06 -5.51 -1.89
CA ALA A 224 -11.17 -5.79 -3.01
C ALA A 224 -11.93 -5.81 -4.34
N ARG A 225 -13.07 -6.52 -4.42
CA ARG A 225 -13.91 -6.55 -5.61
C ARG A 225 -14.39 -5.17 -6.04
N HIS A 226 -14.80 -4.34 -5.06
CA HIS A 226 -15.36 -3.03 -5.36
C HIS A 226 -14.33 -1.99 -5.81
N PHE A 227 -13.08 -2.10 -5.32
CA PHE A 227 -12.04 -1.09 -5.51
C PHE A 227 -10.92 -1.48 -6.48
N SER A 228 -10.90 -2.72 -7.02
CA SER A 228 -9.81 -3.14 -7.88
C SER A 228 -10.29 -3.70 -9.22
N ASP A 229 -9.47 -3.50 -10.23
CA ASP A 229 -9.66 -4.05 -11.57
C ASP A 229 -9.28 -5.53 -11.62
N GLU A 230 -8.17 -5.86 -10.92
CA GLU A 230 -7.64 -7.22 -10.83
C GLU A 230 -7.37 -7.59 -9.36
N ILE A 231 -7.49 -8.89 -9.06
CA ILE A 231 -7.17 -9.47 -7.74
C ILE A 231 -6.05 -10.51 -7.90
N LEU A 232 -5.09 -10.44 -6.99
CA LEU A 232 -4.12 -11.49 -6.70
C LEU A 232 -4.46 -12.10 -5.35
N VAL A 233 -4.63 -13.41 -5.30
CA VAL A 233 -4.84 -14.15 -4.04
C VAL A 233 -3.52 -14.73 -3.59
N MET A 234 -3.10 -14.39 -2.37
CA MET A 234 -1.82 -14.80 -1.81
C MET A 234 -2.03 -15.77 -0.64
N TYR A 235 -1.36 -16.93 -0.71
CA TYR A 235 -1.41 -17.98 0.30
C TYR A 235 -0.01 -18.54 0.56
N HIS A 236 0.43 -18.53 1.83
CA HIS A 236 1.73 -19.06 2.27
C HIS A 236 2.93 -18.60 1.40
N GLY A 237 2.96 -17.35 1.00
CA GLY A 237 4.05 -16.76 0.22
C GLY A 237 3.90 -16.88 -1.30
N ASP A 238 2.90 -17.62 -1.78
CA ASP A 238 2.62 -17.84 -3.20
C ASP A 238 1.40 -17.03 -3.68
N ILE A 239 1.42 -16.54 -4.93
CA ILE A 239 0.23 -16.04 -5.61
C ILE A 239 -0.47 -17.23 -6.25
N VAL A 240 -1.55 -17.70 -5.62
CA VAL A 240 -2.24 -18.95 -5.99
C VAL A 240 -3.35 -18.75 -7.02
N GLU A 241 -3.90 -17.52 -7.10
CA GLU A 241 -4.91 -17.17 -8.10
C GLU A 241 -4.76 -15.73 -8.52
N ARG A 242 -5.11 -15.43 -9.78
CA ARG A 242 -5.13 -14.07 -10.35
C ARG A 242 -6.18 -13.92 -11.42
N GLY A 243 -6.71 -12.72 -11.57
CA GLY A 243 -7.62 -12.38 -12.65
C GLY A 243 -8.40 -11.10 -12.40
N PRO A 244 -9.29 -10.74 -13.34
CA PRO A 244 -10.27 -9.68 -13.14
C PRO A 244 -11.05 -9.90 -11.85
N SER A 245 -11.32 -8.83 -11.11
CA SER A 245 -11.92 -8.90 -9.76
C SER A 245 -13.22 -9.68 -9.73
N ASP A 246 -14.12 -9.46 -10.70
CA ASP A 246 -15.37 -10.19 -10.78
C ASP A 246 -15.16 -11.70 -11.01
N ARG A 247 -14.19 -12.08 -11.86
CA ARG A 247 -13.91 -13.49 -12.13
C ARG A 247 -13.39 -14.21 -10.88
N VAL A 248 -12.41 -13.64 -10.19
CA VAL A 248 -11.83 -14.26 -8.99
C VAL A 248 -12.87 -14.44 -7.89
N ILE A 249 -13.83 -13.50 -7.77
CA ILE A 249 -14.86 -13.53 -6.73
C ILE A 249 -16.05 -14.42 -7.10
N LEU A 250 -16.51 -14.37 -8.36
CA LEU A 250 -17.75 -15.07 -8.77
C LEU A 250 -17.50 -16.49 -9.30
N ASP A 251 -16.29 -16.77 -9.81
CA ASP A 251 -15.87 -18.07 -10.36
C ASP A 251 -14.45 -18.43 -9.91
N PRO A 252 -14.20 -18.57 -8.59
CA PRO A 252 -12.88 -18.88 -8.04
C PRO A 252 -12.40 -20.27 -8.48
N GLN A 253 -11.18 -20.34 -9.00
CA GLN A 253 -10.61 -21.59 -9.51
C GLN A 253 -9.79 -22.32 -8.44
N HIS A 254 -9.11 -21.59 -7.55
CA HIS A 254 -8.28 -22.19 -6.51
C HIS A 254 -9.10 -22.52 -5.25
N GLU A 255 -8.83 -23.66 -4.63
CA GLU A 255 -9.53 -24.14 -3.43
C GLU A 255 -9.44 -23.13 -2.28
N TYR A 256 -8.25 -22.57 -2.04
CA TYR A 256 -8.06 -21.55 -1.02
C TYR A 256 -8.91 -20.30 -1.25
N THR A 257 -9.09 -19.86 -2.50
CA THR A 257 -9.93 -18.71 -2.82
C THR A 257 -11.39 -18.97 -2.46
N ARG A 258 -11.89 -20.19 -2.75
CA ARG A 258 -13.25 -20.61 -2.34
C ARG A 258 -13.39 -20.61 -0.83
N THR A 259 -12.43 -21.17 -0.13
CA THR A 259 -12.40 -21.20 1.34
C THR A 259 -12.40 -19.79 1.93
N LEU A 260 -11.62 -18.88 1.34
CA LEU A 260 -11.54 -17.48 1.78
C LEU A 260 -12.86 -16.73 1.56
N LEU A 261 -13.57 -17.01 0.45
CA LEU A 261 -14.89 -16.45 0.16
C LEU A 261 -15.98 -17.00 1.08
N ASP A 262 -15.98 -18.32 1.32
CA ASP A 262 -16.90 -18.96 2.26
C ASP A 262 -16.74 -18.41 3.67
N ALA A 263 -15.50 -18.20 4.11
CA ALA A 263 -15.20 -17.61 5.40
C ALA A 263 -15.61 -16.13 5.51
N ALA A 264 -15.53 -15.37 4.42
CA ALA A 264 -16.02 -13.98 4.38
C ALA A 264 -17.54 -13.89 4.46
N ALA A 265 -18.27 -14.89 3.96
CA ALA A 265 -19.72 -14.99 4.06
C ALA A 265 -20.19 -15.43 5.47
N ASP A 266 -19.36 -16.15 6.23
CA ASP A 266 -19.64 -16.64 7.58
C ASP A 266 -18.43 -16.38 8.51
N PRO A 267 -18.44 -15.27 9.27
CA PRO A 267 -17.33 -14.88 10.14
C PRO A 267 -16.95 -15.92 11.22
N ASP A 268 -17.90 -16.76 11.66
CA ASP A 268 -17.64 -17.79 12.67
C ASP A 268 -16.75 -18.92 12.13
N ARG A 269 -16.79 -19.18 10.83
CA ARG A 269 -15.87 -20.12 10.14
C ARG A 269 -14.42 -19.63 10.05
N LEU A 270 -14.19 -18.31 10.03
CA LEU A 270 -12.83 -17.76 10.05
C LEU A 270 -12.02 -18.17 11.28
N GLY A 271 -12.69 -18.33 12.43
CA GLY A 271 -12.08 -18.82 13.67
C GLY A 271 -11.60 -20.26 13.56
N GLN A 272 -12.42 -21.12 12.97
CA GLN A 272 -12.12 -22.55 12.81
C GLN A 272 -10.97 -22.81 11.82
N LEU A 273 -10.93 -22.07 10.72
CA LEU A 273 -9.84 -22.15 9.73
C LEU A 273 -8.48 -21.73 10.32
N ARG A 274 -8.45 -20.69 11.15
CA ARG A 274 -7.22 -20.28 11.86
C ARG A 274 -6.67 -21.36 12.77
N ASP A 275 -7.54 -22.11 13.41
CA ASP A 275 -7.15 -23.22 14.31
C ASP A 275 -6.71 -24.47 13.52
N GLU A 276 -7.28 -24.73 12.37
CA GLU A 276 -6.83 -25.83 11.47
C GLU A 276 -5.46 -25.55 10.84
N VAL A 277 -5.23 -24.33 10.37
CA VAL A 277 -3.92 -23.90 9.82
C VAL A 277 -2.82 -23.96 10.88
N ARG A 278 -3.13 -23.61 12.15
CA ARG A 278 -2.17 -23.72 13.27
C ARG A 278 -1.84 -25.17 13.68
N ARG A 279 -2.71 -26.12 13.38
CA ARG A 279 -2.47 -27.56 13.70
C ARG A 279 -1.69 -28.30 12.61
N ASN A 280 -1.72 -27.79 11.38
CA ASN A 280 -1.13 -28.45 10.20
C ASN A 280 0.19 -27.79 9.72
N GLY A 281 0.69 -26.76 10.40
CA GLY A 281 1.97 -26.09 10.15
C GLY A 281 2.88 -26.13 11.39
#